data_95b2f5e4e5916c3f551f8df1b37c4b61
#
_entry.id   95b2f5e4e5916c3f551f8df1b37c4b61
#
_cell.length_a   1.000
_cell.length_b   1.000
_cell.length_c   1.000
_cell.angle_alpha   90.00
_cell.angle_beta   90.00
_cell.angle_gamma   90.00
#
_symmetry.space_group_name_H-M   'P 1'
#
loop_
_entity.id
_entity.type
_entity.pdbx_description
1 polymer ?
#
loop_
_entity_poly.entity_id
_entity_poly.type
_entity_poly.pdbx_seq_one_letter_code
_entity_poly.pdbx_strand_id
1 'polypeptide(L)'
;MDVNFTSRGLSVLLASALSLSIPVAAYSQGGHQTKPSSVKGQQGKVFLRGQVVDNTSVGLPGVSVYTNGKTLLAVTDVNGNFTITKPIKIGSVLSFVSVGLKPQRVTYNGQASAKVVMVDDVNELGDVVVTGVVNKMKNSFTGSAATFSGDQLKNVGTQNAIASLKTLDPSFNVLDSEFGSDPNRMPNIEIRGKSSLISTRDELAEDPNQPLFILDGFESSLQAIYDLDMNRIASITILKDAASTAIYGSKASNGVVVVETIKPKSGHLHLSYNGSANVQWADLTSYNLMNAAEKLEFEKLVGRYSNFSNTEQELRLMQSYNDKLADIARGVDTYWLSEPLRTGLNHRHSIYADGGEGAFMFGLGLTYNGVTGIMKESKRDNISGNIDLTYRLNKLQCSNKFSISNTD
;
A
#
# COMPACT_ATOMS: atom_id res chain seq x y z
N MET A 1 14.88 19.05 -23.98
CA MET A 1 14.58 18.00 -24.98
C MET A 1 13.40 17.22 -24.43
N ASP A 2 12.19 17.75 -24.68
CA ASP A 2 10.95 17.19 -24.12
C ASP A 2 10.52 16.01 -24.97
N VAL A 3 10.64 14.81 -24.39
CA VAL A 3 10.09 13.58 -25.02
C VAL A 3 8.66 13.43 -24.55
N ASN A 4 7.72 13.93 -25.36
CA ASN A 4 6.30 13.67 -25.19
C ASN A 4 6.01 12.18 -25.43
N PHE A 5 5.88 11.40 -24.35
CA PHE A 5 5.34 10.04 -24.41
C PHE A 5 3.82 10.12 -24.59
N THR A 6 3.36 9.97 -25.81
CA THR A 6 1.93 9.83 -26.11
C THR A 6 1.44 8.46 -25.59
N SER A 7 0.16 8.37 -25.21
CA SER A 7 -0.50 7.15 -24.69
C SER A 7 -0.30 5.89 -25.53
N ARG A 8 0.05 6.03 -26.81
CA ARG A 8 0.39 4.92 -27.73
C ARG A 8 1.74 4.26 -27.41
N GLY A 9 2.71 5.00 -26.83
CA GLY A 9 4.02 4.45 -26.44
C GLY A 9 3.92 3.51 -25.23
N LEU A 10 3.02 3.78 -24.30
CA LEU A 10 2.83 2.97 -23.09
C LEU A 10 2.22 1.59 -23.43
N SER A 11 1.29 1.54 -24.40
CA SER A 11 0.68 0.29 -24.85
C SER A 11 1.70 -0.68 -25.50
N VAL A 12 2.70 -0.14 -26.19
CA VAL A 12 3.77 -0.94 -26.81
C VAL A 12 4.77 -1.44 -25.77
N LEU A 13 5.08 -0.67 -24.73
CA LEU A 13 5.96 -1.09 -23.65
C LEU A 13 5.34 -2.16 -22.74
N LEU A 14 4.02 -2.05 -22.45
CA LEU A 14 3.30 -3.11 -21.72
C LEU A 14 3.21 -4.42 -22.54
N ALA A 15 3.00 -4.33 -23.85
CA ALA A 15 2.96 -5.50 -24.73
C ALA A 15 4.33 -6.18 -24.86
N SER A 16 5.44 -5.42 -24.85
CA SER A 16 6.79 -5.98 -24.91
C SER A 16 7.24 -6.65 -23.60
N ALA A 17 6.74 -6.18 -22.45
CA ALA A 17 7.02 -6.82 -21.16
C ALA A 17 6.29 -8.16 -20.96
N LEU A 18 5.13 -8.35 -21.62
CA LEU A 18 4.39 -9.61 -21.58
C LEU A 18 4.92 -10.67 -22.58
N SER A 19 5.80 -10.29 -23.51
CA SER A 19 6.36 -11.20 -24.51
C SER A 19 7.68 -11.87 -24.13
N LEU A 20 8.11 -11.81 -22.85
CA LEU A 20 9.16 -12.69 -22.35
C LEU A 20 8.58 -14.11 -22.25
N SER A 21 8.42 -14.76 -23.41
CA SER A 21 8.21 -16.19 -23.50
C SER A 21 9.45 -16.89 -22.97
N ILE A 22 9.38 -17.38 -21.76
CA ILE A 22 10.33 -18.36 -21.24
C ILE A 22 10.17 -19.59 -22.15
N PRO A 23 11.21 -20.08 -22.85
CA PRO A 23 11.10 -21.31 -23.55
C PRO A 23 10.93 -22.42 -22.50
N VAL A 24 9.71 -22.94 -22.38
CA VAL A 24 9.50 -24.22 -21.71
C VAL A 24 10.19 -25.25 -22.60
N ALA A 25 11.36 -25.70 -22.21
CA ALA A 25 12.02 -26.84 -22.81
C ALA A 25 11.09 -28.03 -22.61
N ALA A 26 10.37 -28.40 -23.65
CA ALA A 26 9.65 -29.65 -23.74
C ALA A 26 10.71 -30.77 -23.71
N TYR A 27 10.91 -31.36 -22.54
CA TYR A 27 11.64 -32.62 -22.45
C TYR A 27 10.80 -33.69 -23.17
N SER A 28 11.18 -34.04 -24.39
CA SER A 28 10.72 -35.21 -25.10
C SER A 28 11.11 -36.43 -24.28
N GLN A 29 10.12 -37.13 -23.78
CA GLN A 29 10.31 -38.45 -23.18
C GLN A 29 10.72 -39.44 -24.30
N GLY A 30 12.02 -39.68 -24.41
CA GLY A 30 12.54 -40.85 -25.12
C GLY A 30 12.19 -42.10 -24.32
N GLY A 31 11.27 -42.89 -24.82
CA GLY A 31 10.92 -44.17 -24.22
C GLY A 31 12.10 -45.13 -24.22
N HIS A 32 12.64 -45.42 -23.08
CA HIS A 32 13.43 -46.61 -22.82
C HIS A 32 12.60 -47.58 -22.00
N GLN A 33 12.06 -48.59 -22.69
CA GLN A 33 11.50 -49.74 -22.02
C GLN A 33 12.63 -50.54 -21.35
N THR A 34 12.79 -50.37 -20.06
CA THR A 34 13.53 -51.29 -19.23
C THR A 34 12.53 -52.18 -18.47
N LYS A 35 12.63 -53.51 -18.70
CA LYS A 35 11.91 -54.56 -17.99
C LYS A 35 11.90 -54.30 -16.47
N PRO A 36 10.80 -54.57 -15.77
CA PRO A 36 10.78 -54.50 -14.31
C PRO A 36 11.64 -55.60 -13.72
N SER A 37 12.82 -55.27 -13.23
CA SER A 37 13.52 -56.09 -12.27
C SER A 37 12.78 -55.98 -10.97
N SER A 38 12.21 -57.03 -10.47
CA SER A 38 11.60 -57.14 -9.16
C SER A 38 12.64 -56.93 -8.08
N VAL A 39 12.88 -55.70 -7.69
CA VAL A 39 13.52 -55.41 -6.40
C VAL A 39 12.41 -55.51 -5.35
N LYS A 40 12.41 -56.61 -4.59
CA LYS A 40 11.68 -56.69 -3.33
C LYS A 40 12.21 -55.59 -2.42
N GLY A 41 11.64 -54.37 -2.51
CA GLY A 41 11.85 -53.33 -1.55
C GLY A 41 11.25 -53.79 -0.21
N GLN A 42 12.07 -53.95 0.80
CA GLN A 42 11.61 -53.99 2.18
C GLN A 42 10.73 -52.76 2.41
N GLN A 43 9.42 -52.98 2.51
CA GLN A 43 8.49 -51.96 2.96
C GLN A 43 8.86 -51.66 4.42
N GLY A 44 9.63 -50.58 4.63
CA GLY A 44 9.92 -50.07 5.96
C GLY A 44 8.60 -49.84 6.70
N LYS A 45 8.50 -50.38 7.91
CA LYS A 45 7.30 -50.20 8.75
C LYS A 45 7.02 -48.71 8.92
N VAL A 46 5.88 -48.24 8.38
CA VAL A 46 5.45 -46.84 8.51
C VAL A 46 4.93 -46.64 9.94
N PHE A 47 5.50 -45.70 10.68
CA PHE A 47 5.10 -45.39 12.03
C PHE A 47 4.04 -44.28 12.10
N LEU A 48 4.14 -43.26 11.24
CA LEU A 48 3.20 -42.17 11.21
C LEU A 48 3.11 -41.60 9.80
N ARG A 49 1.89 -41.39 9.33
CA ARG A 49 1.59 -40.59 8.13
C ARG A 49 0.80 -39.36 8.51
N GLY A 50 0.85 -38.32 7.72
CA GLY A 50 0.03 -37.16 7.98
C GLY A 50 0.14 -36.10 6.91
N GLN A 51 -0.59 -35.03 7.15
CA GLN A 51 -0.58 -33.87 6.30
C GLN A 51 -0.38 -32.63 7.16
N VAL A 52 0.45 -31.71 6.65
CA VAL A 52 0.63 -30.38 7.22
C VAL A 52 -0.10 -29.40 6.31
N VAL A 53 -0.97 -28.60 6.89
CA VAL A 53 -1.79 -27.63 6.17
C VAL A 53 -1.69 -26.25 6.83
N ASP A 54 -2.06 -25.22 6.11
CA ASP A 54 -2.28 -23.89 6.65
C ASP A 54 -3.68 -23.76 7.29
N ASN A 55 -4.03 -22.56 7.76
CA ASN A 55 -5.34 -22.25 8.34
C ASN A 55 -6.50 -22.31 7.30
N THR A 56 -6.17 -22.32 5.99
CA THR A 56 -7.15 -22.47 4.89
C THR A 56 -7.26 -23.91 4.40
N SER A 57 -6.58 -24.87 5.08
CA SER A 57 -6.51 -26.31 4.75
C SER A 57 -5.76 -26.64 3.45
N VAL A 58 -4.92 -25.70 2.96
CA VAL A 58 -3.99 -25.95 1.84
C VAL A 58 -2.75 -26.66 2.35
N GLY A 59 -2.29 -27.71 1.65
CA GLY A 59 -1.09 -28.48 2.02
C GLY A 59 0.17 -27.63 1.95
N LEU A 60 1.02 -27.73 2.98
CA LEU A 60 2.26 -26.96 3.09
C LEU A 60 3.46 -27.84 2.69
N PRO A 61 4.10 -27.56 1.52
CA PRO A 61 5.29 -28.30 1.09
C PRO A 61 6.55 -27.86 1.86
N GLY A 62 7.54 -28.76 1.94
CA GLY A 62 8.86 -28.45 2.48
C GLY A 62 8.91 -28.26 4.00
N VAL A 63 7.86 -28.58 4.74
CA VAL A 63 7.87 -28.55 6.20
C VAL A 63 8.75 -29.69 6.73
N SER A 64 9.74 -29.35 7.53
CA SER A 64 10.66 -30.29 8.15
C SER A 64 10.11 -30.81 9.48
N VAL A 65 10.07 -32.14 9.64
CA VAL A 65 9.59 -32.80 10.83
C VAL A 65 10.76 -33.37 11.65
N TYR A 66 10.97 -32.85 12.84
CA TYR A 66 12.05 -33.27 13.75
C TYR A 66 11.50 -34.00 14.96
N THR A 67 12.29 -34.89 15.52
CA THR A 67 12.04 -35.42 16.85
C THR A 67 12.99 -34.81 17.87
N ASN A 68 12.47 -34.43 19.03
CA ASN A 68 13.21 -33.81 20.13
C ASN A 68 14.08 -32.60 19.66
N GLY A 69 13.65 -31.94 18.60
CA GLY A 69 14.31 -30.72 18.02
C GLY A 69 15.65 -30.96 17.33
N LYS A 70 16.12 -32.23 17.20
CA LYS A 70 17.47 -32.50 16.69
C LYS A 70 17.54 -33.44 15.49
N THR A 71 16.66 -34.46 15.39
CA THR A 71 16.75 -35.46 14.33
C THR A 71 15.65 -35.28 13.30
N LEU A 72 16.02 -35.05 12.04
CA LEU A 72 15.08 -34.97 10.92
C LEU A 72 14.48 -36.35 10.64
N LEU A 73 13.16 -36.44 10.66
CA LEU A 73 12.38 -37.65 10.42
C LEU A 73 11.78 -37.68 9.00
N ALA A 74 11.21 -36.58 8.56
CA ALA A 74 10.56 -36.44 7.27
C ALA A 74 10.52 -34.99 6.82
N VAL A 75 10.23 -34.78 5.53
CA VAL A 75 9.88 -33.47 4.94
C VAL A 75 8.59 -33.66 4.17
N THR A 76 7.68 -32.67 4.18
CA THR A 76 6.41 -32.75 3.47
C THR A 76 6.60 -32.61 1.95
N ASP A 77 5.78 -33.35 1.20
CA ASP A 77 5.71 -33.29 -0.25
C ASP A 77 4.94 -32.05 -0.73
N VAL A 78 4.74 -31.90 -2.06
CA VAL A 78 4.03 -30.78 -2.70
C VAL A 78 2.60 -30.61 -2.23
N ASN A 79 1.96 -31.65 -1.70
CA ASN A 79 0.60 -31.66 -1.16
C ASN A 79 0.59 -31.53 0.38
N GLY A 80 1.74 -31.29 1.01
CA GLY A 80 1.88 -31.22 2.45
C GLY A 80 1.89 -32.55 3.15
N ASN A 81 1.94 -33.72 2.46
CA ASN A 81 1.93 -35.01 3.07
C ASN A 81 3.34 -35.41 3.57
N PHE A 82 3.40 -36.09 4.69
CA PHE A 82 4.64 -36.66 5.21
C PHE A 82 4.46 -38.09 5.61
N THR A 83 5.55 -38.87 5.56
CA THR A 83 5.58 -40.27 6.02
C THR A 83 6.86 -40.49 6.82
N ILE A 84 6.69 -40.97 8.05
CA ILE A 84 7.82 -41.30 8.92
C ILE A 84 7.99 -42.83 8.97
N THR A 85 9.13 -43.26 8.48
CA THR A 85 9.54 -44.68 8.46
C THR A 85 10.53 -45.08 9.57
N LYS A 86 11.09 -44.05 10.26
CA LYS A 86 11.98 -44.28 11.40
C LYS A 86 11.15 -44.53 12.65
N PRO A 87 11.61 -45.44 13.53
CA PRO A 87 10.90 -45.75 14.77
C PRO A 87 10.83 -44.53 15.69
N ILE A 88 9.62 -44.23 16.17
CA ILE A 88 9.35 -43.15 17.11
C ILE A 88 8.86 -43.75 18.40
N LYS A 89 9.42 -43.31 19.54
CA LYS A 89 8.93 -43.72 20.87
C LYS A 89 7.62 -42.98 21.19
N ILE A 90 6.65 -43.67 21.77
CA ILE A 90 5.43 -43.05 22.31
C ILE A 90 5.85 -42.03 23.37
N GLY A 91 5.25 -40.85 23.33
CA GLY A 91 5.60 -39.68 24.16
C GLY A 91 6.67 -38.74 23.54
N SER A 92 7.24 -39.10 22.39
CA SER A 92 8.17 -38.19 21.70
C SER A 92 7.46 -36.95 21.16
N VAL A 93 8.09 -35.79 21.30
CA VAL A 93 7.60 -34.53 20.72
C VAL A 93 8.11 -34.40 19.29
N LEU A 94 7.20 -34.32 18.35
CA LEU A 94 7.46 -34.01 16.94
C LEU A 94 7.35 -32.54 16.75
N SER A 95 8.38 -31.90 16.20
CA SER A 95 8.44 -30.47 15.89
C SER A 95 8.35 -30.27 14.38
N PHE A 96 7.35 -29.58 13.94
CA PHE A 96 7.12 -29.16 12.53
C PHE A 96 7.65 -27.75 12.37
N VAL A 97 8.61 -27.57 11.46
CA VAL A 97 9.31 -26.29 11.25
C VAL A 97 9.35 -25.98 9.78
N SER A 98 8.94 -24.78 9.44
CA SER A 98 9.07 -24.18 8.11
C SER A 98 9.40 -22.71 8.22
N VAL A 99 10.07 -22.16 7.22
CA VAL A 99 10.43 -20.74 7.20
C VAL A 99 9.15 -19.90 7.04
N GLY A 100 8.96 -18.91 7.91
CA GLY A 100 7.79 -18.02 7.88
C GLY A 100 6.55 -18.55 8.59
N LEU A 101 6.62 -19.75 9.24
CA LEU A 101 5.51 -20.34 9.99
C LEU A 101 5.90 -20.57 11.44
N LYS A 102 4.94 -20.43 12.36
CA LYS A 102 5.14 -20.75 13.79
C LYS A 102 5.41 -22.24 13.96
N PRO A 103 6.54 -22.62 14.59
CA PRO A 103 6.83 -24.02 14.84
C PRO A 103 5.72 -24.69 15.65
N GLN A 104 5.18 -25.79 15.14
CA GLN A 104 4.17 -26.60 15.85
C GLN A 104 4.80 -27.80 16.48
N ARG A 105 4.32 -28.17 17.68
CA ARG A 105 4.78 -29.34 18.43
C ARG A 105 3.62 -30.27 18.69
N VAL A 106 3.77 -31.51 18.28
CA VAL A 106 2.74 -32.58 18.47
C VAL A 106 3.38 -33.76 19.19
N THR A 107 2.76 -34.21 20.27
CA THR A 107 3.21 -35.41 20.98
C THR A 107 2.72 -36.65 20.25
N TYR A 108 3.63 -37.59 19.96
CA TYR A 108 3.30 -38.85 19.34
C TYR A 108 2.76 -39.83 20.39
N ASN A 109 1.49 -40.19 20.29
CA ASN A 109 0.80 -41.10 21.21
C ASN A 109 0.51 -42.48 20.58
N GLY A 110 1.25 -42.86 19.50
CA GLY A 110 1.04 -44.12 18.80
C GLY A 110 -0.01 -44.03 17.67
N GLN A 111 -0.52 -42.86 17.35
CA GLN A 111 -1.47 -42.67 16.24
C GLN A 111 -0.82 -43.01 14.89
N ALA A 112 -1.61 -43.62 13.97
CA ALA A 112 -1.15 -43.95 12.62
C ALA A 112 -1.19 -42.75 11.67
N SER A 113 -2.00 -41.72 11.97
CA SER A 113 -2.13 -40.51 11.14
C SER A 113 -2.20 -39.25 11.99
N ALA A 114 -1.72 -38.13 11.45
CA ALA A 114 -1.79 -36.81 12.08
C ALA A 114 -2.04 -35.71 11.02
N LYS A 115 -2.97 -34.81 11.32
CA LYS A 115 -3.13 -33.54 10.58
C LYS A 115 -2.59 -32.43 11.46
N VAL A 116 -1.67 -31.62 10.91
CA VAL A 116 -1.03 -30.52 11.63
C VAL A 116 -1.35 -29.24 10.92
N VAL A 117 -1.91 -28.27 11.62
CA VAL A 117 -2.19 -26.94 11.09
C VAL A 117 -1.06 -26.02 11.55
N MET A 118 -0.36 -25.41 10.60
CA MET A 118 0.62 -24.37 10.88
C MET A 118 0.03 -23.00 10.53
N VAL A 119 0.39 -22.01 11.33
CA VAL A 119 -0.01 -20.62 11.11
C VAL A 119 1.22 -19.80 10.78
N ASP A 120 1.01 -18.72 10.02
CA ASP A 120 2.09 -17.77 9.74
C ASP A 120 2.74 -17.30 11.04
N ASP A 121 4.06 -17.25 11.05
CA ASP A 121 4.79 -16.59 12.13
C ASP A 121 4.71 -15.10 11.93
N VAL A 122 3.52 -14.55 12.19
CA VAL A 122 3.31 -13.12 12.31
C VAL A 122 4.01 -12.73 13.61
N ASN A 123 5.30 -12.44 13.56
CA ASN A 123 5.92 -11.69 14.62
C ASN A 123 5.07 -10.44 14.80
N GLU A 124 4.42 -10.30 15.93
CA GLU A 124 3.76 -9.05 16.30
C GLU A 124 4.83 -7.97 16.19
N LEU A 125 4.72 -7.15 15.15
CA LEU A 125 5.65 -6.03 14.87
C LEU A 125 5.68 -5.00 16.01
N GLY A 126 4.86 -5.22 17.06
CA GLY A 126 4.79 -4.37 18.24
C GLY A 126 6.10 -4.15 18.99
N ASP A 127 7.03 -5.08 18.91
CA ASP A 127 8.27 -5.07 19.68
C ASP A 127 9.52 -4.76 18.85
N VAL A 128 9.40 -4.52 17.57
CA VAL A 128 10.52 -4.23 16.67
C VAL A 128 10.41 -2.84 16.08
N VAL A 129 11.46 -2.04 16.23
CA VAL A 129 11.62 -0.78 15.53
C VAL A 129 12.38 -1.03 14.23
N VAL A 130 11.72 -0.77 13.12
CA VAL A 130 12.30 -0.88 11.79
C VAL A 130 12.98 0.43 11.44
N THR A 131 14.30 0.41 11.31
CA THR A 131 15.06 1.60 10.93
C THR A 131 15.42 1.63 9.44
N GLY A 132 14.85 0.75 8.62
CA GLY A 132 15.14 0.65 7.18
C GLY A 132 16.49 0.00 6.85
N VAL A 133 17.47 0.07 7.76
CA VAL A 133 18.79 -0.55 7.61
C VAL A 133 18.95 -1.77 8.52
N VAL A 134 18.43 -1.66 9.76
CA VAL A 134 18.52 -2.73 10.77
C VAL A 134 17.22 -2.77 11.57
N ASN A 135 16.70 -3.97 11.77
CA ASN A 135 15.58 -4.17 12.68
C ASN A 135 16.10 -4.32 14.11
N LYS A 136 15.71 -3.42 15.00
CA LYS A 136 16.09 -3.46 16.42
C LYS A 136 14.87 -3.75 17.29
N MET A 137 15.05 -4.55 18.33
CA MET A 137 14.02 -4.72 19.34
C MET A 137 13.71 -3.36 20.00
N LYS A 138 12.44 -3.06 20.22
CA LYS A 138 11.99 -1.78 20.82
C LYS A 138 12.71 -1.47 22.14
N ASN A 139 12.96 -2.51 22.96
CA ASN A 139 13.64 -2.38 24.25
C ASN A 139 15.15 -2.06 24.11
N SER A 140 15.75 -2.29 22.94
CA SER A 140 17.16 -1.97 22.66
C SER A 140 17.34 -0.70 21.83
N PHE A 141 16.23 -0.03 21.50
CA PHE A 141 16.21 1.18 20.72
C PHE A 141 16.13 2.41 21.66
N THR A 142 17.16 3.23 21.66
CA THR A 142 17.27 4.40 22.55
C THR A 142 16.61 5.65 22.01
N GLY A 143 16.18 5.63 20.73
CA GLY A 143 15.54 6.76 20.04
C GLY A 143 14.03 6.77 20.18
N SER A 144 13.41 7.92 19.85
CA SER A 144 11.95 8.06 19.74
C SER A 144 11.48 7.59 18.37
N ALA A 145 10.75 6.48 18.33
CA ALA A 145 10.14 5.94 17.12
C ALA A 145 8.69 5.55 17.38
N ALA A 146 7.84 5.75 16.38
CA ALA A 146 6.47 5.25 16.36
C ALA A 146 6.31 4.32 15.17
N THR A 147 5.89 3.07 15.41
CA THR A 147 5.68 2.07 14.36
C THR A 147 4.21 1.70 14.29
N PHE A 148 3.67 1.70 13.08
CA PHE A 148 2.28 1.37 12.76
C PHE A 148 2.27 0.22 11.77
N SER A 149 1.47 -0.82 12.04
CA SER A 149 1.27 -1.93 11.11
C SER A 149 0.36 -1.50 9.95
N GLY A 150 0.46 -2.20 8.80
CA GLY A 150 -0.41 -1.98 7.67
C GLY A 150 -1.90 -2.09 8.02
N ASP A 151 -2.26 -2.98 8.94
CA ASP A 151 -3.65 -3.16 9.37
C ASP A 151 -4.13 -1.99 10.25
N GLN A 152 -3.29 -1.43 11.11
CA GLN A 152 -3.62 -0.21 11.86
C GLN A 152 -3.87 0.97 10.92
N LEU A 153 -3.06 1.12 9.88
CA LEU A 153 -3.22 2.16 8.87
C LEU A 153 -4.55 2.03 8.12
N LYS A 154 -4.91 0.81 7.69
CA LYS A 154 -6.16 0.51 6.97
C LYS A 154 -7.41 0.77 7.82
N ASN A 155 -7.35 0.47 9.11
CA ASN A 155 -8.48 0.68 10.04
C ASN A 155 -8.85 2.15 10.22
N VAL A 156 -7.91 3.07 9.98
CA VAL A 156 -8.13 4.52 10.08
C VAL A 156 -8.58 5.12 8.76
N GLY A 157 -8.05 4.63 7.63
CA GLY A 157 -8.40 5.14 6.32
C GLY A 157 -7.83 4.28 5.20
N THR A 158 -8.49 4.31 4.06
CA THR A 158 -8.13 3.48 2.89
C THR A 158 -7.58 4.27 1.71
N GLN A 159 -7.57 5.61 1.80
CA GLN A 159 -7.17 6.46 0.67
C GLN A 159 -5.67 6.41 0.40
N ASN A 160 -4.86 6.77 1.40
CA ASN A 160 -3.42 6.73 1.33
C ASN A 160 -2.79 6.65 2.74
N ALA A 161 -1.55 6.20 2.80
CA ALA A 161 -0.83 6.01 4.06
C ALA A 161 -0.57 7.33 4.81
N ILE A 162 -0.37 8.42 4.08
CA ILE A 162 -0.08 9.75 4.65
C ILE A 162 -1.27 10.27 5.45
N ALA A 163 -2.49 10.14 4.90
CA ALA A 163 -3.71 10.54 5.59
C ALA A 163 -3.95 9.71 6.86
N SER A 164 -3.65 8.41 6.81
CA SER A 164 -3.77 7.54 7.99
C SER A 164 -2.74 7.90 9.07
N LEU A 165 -1.50 8.25 8.69
CA LEU A 165 -0.47 8.69 9.64
C LEU A 165 -0.83 10.00 10.35
N LYS A 166 -1.45 10.97 9.65
CA LYS A 166 -1.96 12.22 10.25
C LYS A 166 -2.88 11.94 11.44
N THR A 167 -3.69 10.89 11.34
CA THR A 167 -4.65 10.53 12.40
C THR A 167 -4.00 9.71 13.52
N LEU A 168 -3.04 8.85 13.20
CA LEU A 168 -2.43 7.93 14.17
C LEU A 168 -1.31 8.58 14.98
N ASP A 169 -0.61 9.56 14.41
CA ASP A 169 0.54 10.20 15.06
C ASP A 169 0.38 11.72 15.10
N PRO A 170 0.12 12.31 16.29
CA PRO A 170 -0.03 13.75 16.44
C PRO A 170 1.23 14.57 16.08
N SER A 171 2.41 13.94 16.04
CA SER A 171 3.65 14.61 15.64
C SER A 171 3.84 14.66 14.12
N PHE A 172 3.06 13.87 13.38
CA PHE A 172 3.06 13.83 11.93
C PHE A 172 1.99 14.78 11.40
N ASN A 173 2.40 15.99 11.10
CA ASN A 173 1.50 17.04 10.65
C ASN A 173 1.46 17.11 9.13
N VAL A 174 0.27 16.97 8.57
CA VAL A 174 0.00 17.15 7.14
C VAL A 174 -0.70 18.48 6.99
N LEU A 175 -0.01 19.45 6.43
CA LEU A 175 -0.56 20.76 6.13
C LEU A 175 -1.45 20.65 4.90
N ASP A 176 -2.73 20.95 5.09
CA ASP A 176 -3.66 20.95 3.98
C ASP A 176 -3.27 22.08 3.00
N SER A 177 -3.34 21.80 1.71
CA SER A 177 -3.05 22.77 0.68
C SER A 177 -4.04 23.94 0.76
N GLU A 178 -3.55 25.17 0.73
CA GLU A 178 -4.38 26.38 0.67
C GLU A 178 -5.26 26.44 -0.60
N PHE A 179 -4.94 25.65 -1.61
CA PHE A 179 -5.62 25.61 -2.89
C PHE A 179 -6.63 24.46 -3.04
N GLY A 180 -7.16 23.96 -1.92
CA GLY A 180 -8.25 22.98 -1.92
C GLY A 180 -7.82 21.55 -2.28
N SER A 181 -8.71 20.82 -2.92
CA SER A 181 -8.59 19.41 -3.22
C SER A 181 -7.97 19.10 -4.58
N ASP A 182 -6.91 19.80 -4.98
CA ASP A 182 -6.16 19.44 -6.19
C ASP A 182 -5.39 18.13 -5.96
N PRO A 183 -5.75 17.04 -6.64
CA PRO A 183 -5.10 15.74 -6.45
C PRO A 183 -3.67 15.70 -6.98
N ASN A 184 -3.24 16.67 -7.78
CA ASN A 184 -1.87 16.77 -8.31
C ASN A 184 -0.92 17.45 -7.33
N ARG A 185 -1.45 18.17 -6.37
CA ARG A 185 -0.63 18.87 -5.37
C ARG A 185 -0.35 17.98 -4.17
N MET A 186 0.91 17.61 -3.99
CA MET A 186 1.33 16.85 -2.81
C MET A 186 1.23 17.72 -1.55
N PRO A 187 0.74 17.16 -0.43
CA PRO A 187 0.67 17.89 0.83
C PRO A 187 2.08 18.21 1.37
N ASN A 188 2.21 19.30 2.10
CA ASN A 188 3.39 19.57 2.89
C ASN A 188 3.33 18.77 4.19
N ILE A 189 4.44 18.12 4.54
CA ILE A 189 4.50 17.23 5.69
C ILE A 189 5.59 17.73 6.63
N GLU A 190 5.26 17.84 7.90
CA GLU A 190 6.17 18.24 8.96
C GLU A 190 6.16 17.22 10.10
N ILE A 191 7.34 16.94 10.66
CA ILE A 191 7.48 16.17 11.89
C ILE A 191 8.06 17.10 12.94
N ARG A 192 7.34 17.32 14.08
CA ARG A 192 7.73 18.22 15.16
C ARG A 192 7.85 19.71 14.77
N GLY A 193 7.20 20.15 13.70
CA GLY A 193 7.18 21.55 13.29
C GLY A 193 8.29 21.92 12.29
N LYS A 194 8.39 23.21 11.99
CA LYS A 194 9.29 23.74 10.96
C LYS A 194 10.71 23.91 11.48
N SER A 195 11.69 23.41 10.75
CA SER A 195 13.12 23.65 11.00
C SER A 195 13.67 24.83 10.19
N SER A 196 12.96 25.26 9.13
CA SER A 196 13.32 26.36 8.25
C SER A 196 12.22 27.41 8.21
N LEU A 197 12.61 28.70 8.09
CA LEU A 197 11.69 29.81 7.88
C LEU A 197 11.06 29.83 6.49
N ILE A 198 11.75 29.23 5.49
CA ILE A 198 11.28 29.12 4.12
C ILE A 198 10.48 27.82 4.03
N SER A 199 9.19 27.93 3.74
CA SER A 199 8.26 26.78 3.76
C SER A 199 7.49 26.62 2.46
N THR A 200 7.90 27.28 1.36
CA THR A 200 7.17 27.21 0.13
C THR A 200 7.85 26.32 -0.89
N ARG A 201 7.20 25.19 -1.20
CA ARG A 201 7.61 24.30 -2.28
C ARG A 201 7.61 25.03 -3.65
N ASP A 202 6.81 26.11 -3.77
CA ASP A 202 6.69 26.89 -5.00
C ASP A 202 7.94 27.72 -5.30
N GLU A 203 8.77 28.03 -4.29
CA GLU A 203 10.04 28.75 -4.44
C GLU A 203 11.25 27.84 -4.55
N LEU A 204 11.15 26.63 -3.97
CA LEU A 204 12.19 25.59 -4.00
C LEU A 204 11.57 24.32 -4.56
N ALA A 205 12.23 23.65 -5.47
CA ALA A 205 11.74 22.39 -6.08
C ALA A 205 11.36 21.32 -5.05
N GLU A 206 11.87 21.42 -3.83
CA GLU A 206 11.58 20.55 -2.69
C GLU A 206 11.33 21.37 -1.42
N ASP A 207 10.37 20.91 -0.59
CA ASP A 207 10.12 21.54 0.72
C ASP A 207 11.28 21.21 1.68
N PRO A 208 12.02 22.24 2.18
CA PRO A 208 13.16 22.02 3.07
C PRO A 208 12.76 21.45 4.44
N ASN A 209 11.46 21.52 4.81
CA ASN A 209 10.94 20.98 6.06
C ASN A 209 10.42 19.54 5.93
N GLN A 210 10.41 18.98 4.70
CA GLN A 210 9.91 17.65 4.45
C GLN A 210 10.79 16.59 5.12
N PRO A 211 10.19 15.56 5.77
CA PRO A 211 10.95 14.42 6.28
C PRO A 211 11.53 13.58 5.13
N LEU A 212 12.60 12.86 5.42
CA LEU A 212 13.16 11.89 4.50
C LEU A 212 12.26 10.65 4.44
N PHE A 213 11.93 10.20 3.23
CA PHE A 213 11.17 8.98 2.99
C PHE A 213 12.07 7.83 2.58
N ILE A 214 11.93 6.70 3.24
CA ILE A 214 12.65 5.45 2.95
C ILE A 214 11.61 4.37 2.62
N LEU A 215 11.73 3.78 1.43
CA LEU A 215 10.88 2.66 0.99
C LEU A 215 11.75 1.41 0.85
N ASP A 216 11.51 0.41 1.69
CA ASP A 216 12.26 -0.86 1.70
C ASP A 216 13.78 -0.70 1.76
N GLY A 217 14.25 0.31 2.50
CA GLY A 217 15.66 0.61 2.70
C GLY A 217 16.29 1.59 1.69
N PHE A 218 15.54 2.08 0.71
CA PHE A 218 16.00 3.04 -0.29
C PHE A 218 15.30 4.40 -0.13
N GLU A 219 16.02 5.48 -0.37
CA GLU A 219 15.46 6.83 -0.43
C GLU A 219 14.38 6.91 -1.52
N SER A 220 13.25 7.49 -1.20
CA SER A 220 12.10 7.57 -2.08
C SER A 220 11.43 8.95 -2.00
N SER A 221 10.67 9.32 -3.01
CA SER A 221 9.93 10.58 -3.02
C SER A 221 8.62 10.47 -2.23
N LEU A 222 8.12 11.61 -1.73
CA LEU A 222 6.78 11.69 -1.13
C LEU A 222 5.71 11.16 -2.08
N GLN A 223 5.81 11.47 -3.38
CA GLN A 223 4.85 11.01 -4.38
C GLN A 223 4.80 9.48 -4.47
N ALA A 224 5.95 8.81 -4.44
CA ALA A 224 6.00 7.35 -4.49
C ALA A 224 5.31 6.70 -3.27
N ILE A 225 5.46 7.31 -2.08
CA ILE A 225 4.78 6.85 -0.86
C ILE A 225 3.28 7.17 -0.90
N TYR A 226 2.90 8.33 -1.43
CA TYR A 226 1.50 8.74 -1.57
C TYR A 226 0.72 7.82 -2.51
N ASP A 227 1.35 7.40 -3.61
CA ASP A 227 0.77 6.53 -4.63
C ASP A 227 0.82 5.04 -4.27
N LEU A 228 1.61 4.68 -3.24
CA LEU A 228 1.77 3.31 -2.80
C LEU A 228 0.43 2.70 -2.37
N ASP A 229 0.15 1.47 -2.81
CA ASP A 229 -1.03 0.73 -2.37
C ASP A 229 -0.91 0.37 -0.87
N MET A 230 -1.85 0.82 -0.05
CA MET A 230 -1.89 0.51 1.39
C MET A 230 -1.91 -0.98 1.68
N ASN A 231 -2.48 -1.80 0.79
CA ASN A 231 -2.50 -3.24 0.94
C ASN A 231 -1.11 -3.88 0.77
N ARG A 232 -0.16 -3.13 0.22
CA ARG A 232 1.25 -3.53 0.09
C ARG A 232 2.10 -3.11 1.27
N ILE A 233 1.60 -2.28 2.17
CA ILE A 233 2.34 -1.79 3.33
C ILE A 233 2.30 -2.84 4.44
N ALA A 234 3.47 -3.27 4.87
CA ALA A 234 3.63 -4.12 6.04
C ALA A 234 3.68 -3.28 7.33
N SER A 235 4.48 -2.20 7.31
CA SER A 235 4.60 -1.28 8.42
C SER A 235 5.13 0.09 7.98
N ILE A 236 4.81 1.11 8.79
CA ILE A 236 5.43 2.43 8.69
C ILE A 236 6.02 2.79 10.05
N THR A 237 7.29 3.18 10.05
CA THR A 237 7.98 3.66 11.25
C THR A 237 8.40 5.11 11.06
N ILE A 238 8.01 5.97 12.00
CA ILE A 238 8.41 7.38 12.04
C ILE A 238 9.54 7.54 13.07
N LEU A 239 10.72 7.93 12.59
CA LEU A 239 11.89 8.25 13.41
C LEU A 239 11.91 9.76 13.67
N LYS A 240 11.81 10.15 14.96
CA LYS A 240 11.49 11.53 15.32
C LYS A 240 12.67 12.31 15.90
N ASP A 241 13.71 11.65 16.40
CA ASP A 241 14.82 12.31 17.08
C ASP A 241 16.16 12.08 16.39
N ALA A 242 17.15 12.89 16.76
CA ALA A 242 18.50 12.83 16.17
C ALA A 242 19.20 11.49 16.42
N ALA A 243 18.92 10.79 17.52
CA ALA A 243 19.53 9.50 17.82
C ALA A 243 19.00 8.41 16.90
N SER A 244 17.70 8.47 16.54
CA SER A 244 17.05 7.53 15.61
C SER A 244 17.38 7.83 14.14
N THR A 245 17.57 9.10 13.78
CA THR A 245 17.79 9.55 12.40
C THR A 245 19.27 9.63 12.00
N ALA A 246 20.20 9.51 12.97
CA ALA A 246 21.65 9.66 12.75
C ALA A 246 22.22 8.77 11.64
N ILE A 247 21.63 7.58 11.41
CA ILE A 247 22.07 6.66 10.35
C ILE A 247 21.82 7.19 8.92
N TYR A 248 20.95 8.19 8.78
CA TYR A 248 20.59 8.79 7.50
C TYR A 248 21.26 10.14 7.23
N GLY A 249 22.07 10.64 8.20
CA GLY A 249 22.86 11.87 8.05
C GLY A 249 21.98 13.13 8.02
N SER A 250 22.50 14.20 7.37
CA SER A 250 21.89 15.53 7.37
C SER A 250 20.51 15.61 6.70
N LYS A 251 20.24 14.77 5.71
CA LYS A 251 18.93 14.70 5.04
C LYS A 251 17.79 14.34 5.99
N ALA A 252 18.09 13.71 7.13
CA ALA A 252 17.14 13.26 8.12
C ALA A 252 16.87 14.28 9.25
N SER A 253 17.30 15.53 9.09
CA SER A 253 17.13 16.59 10.10
C SER A 253 15.68 16.83 10.50
N ASN A 254 14.75 16.64 9.57
CA ASN A 254 13.30 16.82 9.76
C ASN A 254 12.57 15.51 10.10
N GLY A 255 13.32 14.46 10.48
CA GLY A 255 12.77 13.13 10.74
C GLY A 255 12.83 12.22 9.51
N VAL A 256 12.52 10.95 9.75
CA VAL A 256 12.50 9.92 8.69
C VAL A 256 11.23 9.11 8.79
N VAL A 257 10.60 8.87 7.65
CA VAL A 257 9.46 7.95 7.49
C VAL A 257 9.94 6.72 6.76
N VAL A 258 10.03 5.60 7.47
CA VAL A 258 10.45 4.32 6.91
C VAL A 258 9.22 3.48 6.60
N VAL A 259 9.05 3.13 5.35
CA VAL A 259 7.94 2.29 4.85
C VAL A 259 8.50 0.94 4.44
N GLU A 260 7.94 -0.13 4.99
CA GLU A 260 8.22 -1.50 4.56
C GLU A 260 7.03 -2.07 3.81
N THR A 261 7.29 -2.70 2.68
CA THR A 261 6.26 -3.41 1.93
C THR A 261 6.21 -4.89 2.31
N ILE A 262 5.05 -5.49 2.07
CA ILE A 262 4.85 -6.94 2.25
C ILE A 262 5.75 -7.67 1.25
N LYS A 263 6.61 -8.54 1.77
CA LYS A 263 7.54 -9.34 0.95
C LYS A 263 6.81 -10.52 0.32
N PRO A 264 7.19 -10.94 -0.91
CA PRO A 264 6.64 -12.14 -1.54
C PRO A 264 6.82 -13.36 -0.65
N LYS A 265 5.81 -14.21 -0.58
CA LYS A 265 5.85 -15.48 0.17
C LYS A 265 6.28 -16.62 -0.74
N SER A 266 6.98 -17.59 -0.18
CA SER A 266 7.27 -18.85 -0.87
C SER A 266 6.02 -19.75 -0.87
N GLY A 267 5.81 -20.53 -1.93
CA GLY A 267 4.68 -21.43 -2.06
C GLY A 267 3.97 -21.30 -3.40
N HIS A 268 2.74 -21.78 -3.47
CA HIS A 268 1.90 -21.66 -4.65
C HIS A 268 1.65 -20.19 -5.04
N LEU A 269 1.32 -19.98 -6.29
CA LEU A 269 0.94 -18.66 -6.79
C LEU A 269 -0.29 -18.13 -6.02
N HIS A 270 -0.10 -17.01 -5.34
CA HIS A 270 -1.17 -16.25 -4.71
C HIS A 270 -1.52 -15.08 -5.62
N LEU A 271 -2.80 -14.92 -5.92
CA LEU A 271 -3.33 -13.78 -6.66
C LEU A 271 -4.29 -13.02 -5.74
N SER A 272 -4.03 -11.74 -5.53
CA SER A 272 -4.90 -10.85 -4.76
C SER A 272 -5.36 -9.68 -5.63
N TYR A 273 -6.63 -9.32 -5.47
CA TYR A 273 -7.21 -8.13 -6.06
C TYR A 273 -7.81 -7.27 -4.96
N ASN A 274 -7.49 -5.98 -4.97
CA ASN A 274 -8.06 -4.99 -4.06
C ASN A 274 -8.68 -3.87 -4.88
N GLY A 275 -9.94 -3.57 -4.60
CA GLY A 275 -10.67 -2.45 -5.18
C GLY A 275 -11.18 -1.52 -4.10
N SER A 276 -11.05 -0.21 -4.29
CA SER A 276 -11.65 0.80 -3.42
C SER A 276 -12.28 1.91 -4.24
N ALA A 277 -13.38 2.44 -3.74
CA ALA A 277 -14.05 3.62 -4.30
C ALA A 277 -14.38 4.58 -3.16
N ASN A 278 -14.15 5.87 -3.40
CA ASN A 278 -14.43 6.94 -2.46
C ASN A 278 -15.12 8.08 -3.20
N VAL A 279 -16.24 8.53 -2.65
CA VAL A 279 -17.01 9.66 -3.18
C VAL A 279 -16.80 10.87 -2.28
N GLN A 280 -16.47 12.00 -2.87
CA GLN A 280 -16.24 13.26 -2.17
C GLN A 280 -17.16 14.34 -2.72
N TRP A 281 -17.71 15.15 -1.85
CA TRP A 281 -18.49 16.33 -2.20
C TRP A 281 -18.16 17.48 -1.27
N ALA A 282 -18.34 18.71 -1.76
CA ALA A 282 -18.15 19.88 -0.93
C ALA A 282 -19.36 20.09 -0.02
N ASP A 283 -19.12 20.35 1.25
CA ASP A 283 -20.12 20.82 2.18
C ASP A 283 -20.15 22.35 2.17
N LEU A 284 -21.17 22.92 1.53
CA LEU A 284 -21.39 24.36 1.43
C LEU A 284 -22.41 24.88 2.45
N THR A 285 -22.91 24.06 3.33
CA THR A 285 -23.97 24.40 4.29
C THR A 285 -23.55 25.44 5.33
N SER A 286 -22.26 25.56 5.59
CA SER A 286 -21.70 26.57 6.52
C SER A 286 -21.66 27.98 5.92
N TYR A 287 -21.78 28.11 4.58
CA TYR A 287 -21.79 29.41 3.89
C TYR A 287 -23.23 29.91 3.79
N ASN A 288 -23.62 30.78 4.68
CA ASN A 288 -24.98 31.36 4.67
C ASN A 288 -25.04 32.57 3.73
N LEU A 289 -25.03 32.29 2.41
CA LEU A 289 -25.10 33.31 1.38
C LEU A 289 -26.55 33.66 1.07
N MET A 290 -26.80 34.92 0.72
CA MET A 290 -28.09 35.37 0.25
C MET A 290 -28.42 34.72 -1.10
N ASN A 291 -29.66 34.28 -1.27
CA ASN A 291 -30.21 33.91 -2.56
C ASN A 291 -30.43 35.16 -3.44
N ALA A 292 -30.79 34.97 -4.71
CA ALA A 292 -30.92 36.09 -5.65
C ALA A 292 -31.99 37.11 -5.20
N ALA A 293 -33.10 36.66 -4.62
CA ALA A 293 -34.19 37.55 -4.15
C ALA A 293 -33.73 38.38 -2.93
N GLU A 294 -33.15 37.71 -1.93
CA GLU A 294 -32.60 38.35 -0.73
C GLU A 294 -31.52 39.37 -1.09
N LYS A 295 -30.63 39.05 -2.03
CA LYS A 295 -29.60 39.94 -2.51
C LYS A 295 -30.17 41.16 -3.19
N LEU A 296 -31.19 40.98 -4.04
CA LEU A 296 -31.83 42.11 -4.73
C LEU A 296 -32.54 43.04 -3.72
N GLU A 297 -33.20 42.47 -2.71
CA GLU A 297 -33.83 43.24 -1.64
C GLU A 297 -32.78 44.02 -0.82
N PHE A 298 -31.68 43.36 -0.43
CA PHE A 298 -30.57 44.01 0.25
C PHE A 298 -29.99 45.17 -0.58
N GLU A 299 -29.73 44.97 -1.88
CA GLU A 299 -29.22 46.01 -2.78
C GLU A 299 -30.20 47.19 -2.87
N LYS A 300 -31.51 46.94 -2.82
CA LYS A 300 -32.55 48.00 -2.80
C LYS A 300 -32.52 48.77 -1.49
N LEU A 301 -32.44 48.06 -0.36
CA LEU A 301 -32.42 48.67 0.99
C LEU A 301 -31.19 49.56 1.20
N VAL A 302 -30.04 49.21 0.65
CA VAL A 302 -28.82 50.05 0.72
C VAL A 302 -28.79 51.17 -0.30
N GLY A 303 -29.87 51.35 -1.06
CA GLY A 303 -30.01 52.48 -2.00
C GLY A 303 -29.25 52.32 -3.32
N ARG A 304 -28.85 51.10 -3.70
CA ARG A 304 -28.08 50.84 -4.94
C ARG A 304 -28.82 51.27 -6.21
N TYR A 305 -30.13 51.26 -6.19
CA TYR A 305 -31.00 51.55 -7.35
C TYR A 305 -31.64 52.92 -7.27
N SER A 306 -31.12 53.83 -6.45
CA SER A 306 -31.61 55.21 -6.34
C SER A 306 -30.45 56.21 -6.55
N ASN A 307 -30.74 57.28 -7.26
CA ASN A 307 -29.82 58.41 -7.42
C ASN A 307 -30.59 59.74 -7.38
N PHE A 308 -30.66 60.37 -6.23
CA PHE A 308 -31.43 61.58 -6.01
C PHE A 308 -30.85 62.82 -6.75
N SER A 309 -29.63 62.71 -7.29
CA SER A 309 -28.95 63.83 -7.92
C SER A 309 -29.04 63.83 -9.45
N ASN A 310 -29.47 62.73 -10.07
CA ASN A 310 -29.53 62.56 -11.52
C ASN A 310 -30.68 61.64 -11.95
N THR A 311 -31.75 62.24 -12.48
CA THR A 311 -32.97 61.54 -12.90
C THR A 311 -32.76 60.50 -13.99
N GLU A 312 -31.88 60.81 -14.97
CA GLU A 312 -31.57 59.86 -16.05
C GLU A 312 -30.86 58.63 -15.52
N GLN A 313 -29.94 58.80 -14.59
CA GLN A 313 -29.24 57.69 -13.94
C GLN A 313 -30.18 56.90 -13.06
N GLU A 314 -31.07 57.54 -12.32
CA GLU A 314 -32.10 56.86 -11.52
C GLU A 314 -32.99 55.98 -12.36
N LEU A 315 -33.46 56.47 -13.53
CA LEU A 315 -34.27 55.67 -14.44
C LEU A 315 -33.55 54.41 -14.94
N ARG A 316 -32.26 54.54 -15.27
CA ARG A 316 -31.42 53.38 -15.67
C ARG A 316 -31.24 52.38 -14.51
N LEU A 317 -31.06 52.88 -13.30
CA LEU A 317 -30.95 52.00 -12.10
C LEU A 317 -32.25 51.28 -11.81
N MET A 318 -33.41 51.98 -11.92
CA MET A 318 -34.72 51.36 -11.78
C MET A 318 -34.97 50.28 -12.85
N GLN A 319 -34.56 50.54 -14.08
CA GLN A 319 -34.65 49.57 -15.16
C GLN A 319 -33.81 48.35 -14.85
N SER A 320 -32.56 48.53 -14.41
CA SER A 320 -31.70 47.40 -13.97
C SER A 320 -32.28 46.60 -12.81
N TYR A 321 -32.96 47.26 -11.86
CA TYR A 321 -33.68 46.56 -10.79
C TYR A 321 -34.80 45.68 -11.34
N ASN A 322 -35.62 46.23 -12.24
CA ASN A 322 -36.74 45.52 -12.85
C ASN A 322 -36.28 44.33 -13.71
N ASP A 323 -35.18 44.49 -14.43
CA ASP A 323 -34.56 43.41 -15.22
C ASP A 323 -34.13 42.25 -14.32
N LYS A 324 -33.43 42.55 -13.21
CA LYS A 324 -33.03 41.55 -12.23
C LYS A 324 -34.23 40.88 -11.54
N LEU A 325 -35.28 41.68 -11.24
CA LEU A 325 -36.52 41.12 -10.67
C LEU A 325 -37.18 40.14 -11.63
N ALA A 326 -37.21 40.47 -12.92
CA ALA A 326 -37.73 39.61 -13.98
C ALA A 326 -36.89 38.34 -14.15
N ASP A 327 -35.57 38.44 -14.01
CA ASP A 327 -34.66 37.26 -14.02
C ASP A 327 -34.94 36.34 -12.84
N ILE A 328 -35.10 36.87 -11.63
CA ILE A 328 -35.47 36.10 -10.42
C ILE A 328 -36.84 35.46 -10.61
N ALA A 329 -37.83 36.17 -11.16
CA ALA A 329 -39.16 35.62 -11.44
C ALA A 329 -39.13 34.45 -12.46
N ARG A 330 -38.12 34.43 -13.36
CA ARG A 330 -37.85 33.34 -14.29
C ARG A 330 -37.07 32.15 -13.63
N GLY A 331 -36.71 32.27 -12.36
CA GLY A 331 -36.01 31.22 -11.62
C GLY A 331 -34.49 31.32 -11.66
N VAL A 332 -33.94 32.49 -12.04
CA VAL A 332 -32.48 32.70 -11.99
C VAL A 332 -32.05 32.89 -10.54
N ASP A 333 -31.43 31.84 -9.98
CA ASP A 333 -30.86 31.85 -8.63
C ASP A 333 -29.60 30.96 -8.64
N THR A 334 -28.49 31.53 -9.08
CA THR A 334 -27.24 30.79 -9.25
C THR A 334 -26.41 30.84 -7.96
N TYR A 335 -26.20 29.69 -7.33
CA TYR A 335 -25.31 29.56 -6.19
C TYR A 335 -23.86 29.42 -6.68
N TRP A 336 -23.19 30.56 -6.86
CA TRP A 336 -21.86 30.64 -7.49
C TRP A 336 -20.77 29.83 -6.81
N LEU A 337 -20.88 29.53 -5.51
CA LEU A 337 -19.92 28.65 -4.83
C LEU A 337 -19.99 27.21 -5.32
N SER A 338 -21.15 26.74 -5.78
CA SER A 338 -21.30 25.39 -6.30
C SER A 338 -20.86 25.25 -7.76
N GLU A 339 -20.83 26.35 -8.51
CA GLU A 339 -20.53 26.32 -9.96
C GLU A 339 -19.16 25.74 -10.32
N PRO A 340 -18.05 26.03 -9.60
CA PRO A 340 -16.76 25.42 -9.89
C PRO A 340 -16.62 24.01 -9.35
N LEU A 341 -17.63 23.50 -8.63
CA LEU A 341 -17.57 22.24 -7.90
C LEU A 341 -18.31 21.12 -8.63
N ARG A 342 -17.92 19.90 -8.30
CA ARG A 342 -18.59 18.66 -8.69
C ARG A 342 -18.41 17.62 -7.60
N THR A 343 -19.16 16.54 -7.67
CA THR A 343 -18.87 15.33 -6.88
C THR A 343 -17.64 14.67 -7.44
N GLY A 344 -16.62 14.51 -6.60
CA GLY A 344 -15.40 13.77 -6.91
C GLY A 344 -15.59 12.27 -6.69
N LEU A 345 -15.03 11.46 -7.58
CA LEU A 345 -14.98 10.00 -7.46
C LEU A 345 -13.53 9.55 -7.54
N ASN A 346 -13.05 8.95 -6.46
CA ASN A 346 -11.73 8.35 -6.42
C ASN A 346 -11.88 6.84 -6.42
N HIS A 347 -11.19 6.15 -7.32
CA HIS A 347 -11.22 4.70 -7.37
C HIS A 347 -9.82 4.15 -7.58
N ARG A 348 -9.53 3.04 -6.90
CA ARG A 348 -8.26 2.34 -7.00
C ARG A 348 -8.52 0.87 -7.28
N HIS A 349 -7.73 0.32 -8.19
CA HIS A 349 -7.71 -1.09 -8.53
C HIS A 349 -6.27 -1.59 -8.46
N SER A 350 -6.02 -2.62 -7.65
CA SER A 350 -4.70 -3.19 -7.45
C SER A 350 -4.77 -4.70 -7.59
N ILE A 351 -3.89 -5.25 -8.41
CA ILE A 351 -3.70 -6.69 -8.59
C ILE A 351 -2.28 -7.01 -8.15
N TYR A 352 -2.12 -8.02 -7.31
CA TYR A 352 -0.83 -8.51 -6.90
C TYR A 352 -0.78 -10.03 -6.96
N ALA A 353 0.27 -10.52 -7.62
CA ALA A 353 0.55 -11.94 -7.73
C ALA A 353 1.91 -12.23 -7.08
N ASP A 354 1.96 -13.12 -6.11
CA ASP A 354 3.21 -13.55 -5.49
C ASP A 354 3.28 -15.06 -5.37
N GLY A 355 4.50 -15.55 -5.28
CA GLY A 355 4.77 -16.97 -5.15
C GLY A 355 6.26 -17.26 -5.27
N GLY A 356 6.60 -18.54 -5.31
CA GLY A 356 7.97 -19.00 -5.49
C GLY A 356 8.21 -20.38 -4.98
N GLU A 357 9.25 -21.01 -5.47
CA GLU A 357 9.64 -22.37 -5.05
C GLU A 357 11.11 -22.36 -4.59
N GLY A 358 11.36 -23.02 -3.46
CA GLY A 358 12.70 -23.18 -2.91
C GLY A 358 13.37 -21.86 -2.54
N ALA A 359 14.42 -21.51 -3.26
CA ALA A 359 15.23 -20.32 -3.01
C ALA A 359 14.72 -19.06 -3.71
N PHE A 360 13.83 -19.18 -4.68
CA PHE A 360 13.35 -18.08 -5.53
C PHE A 360 11.93 -17.68 -5.17
N MET A 361 11.70 -16.38 -4.94
CA MET A 361 10.40 -15.79 -4.69
C MET A 361 10.22 -14.58 -5.60
N PHE A 362 9.01 -14.39 -6.08
CA PHE A 362 8.65 -13.25 -6.91
C PHE A 362 7.33 -12.61 -6.46
N GLY A 363 7.19 -11.34 -6.76
CA GLY A 363 5.97 -10.58 -6.59
C GLY A 363 5.78 -9.65 -7.80
N LEU A 364 4.58 -9.60 -8.34
CA LEU A 364 4.19 -8.76 -9.46
C LEU A 364 2.97 -7.95 -9.05
N GLY A 365 3.07 -6.64 -9.09
CA GLY A 365 1.96 -5.73 -8.75
C GLY A 365 1.63 -4.81 -9.91
N LEU A 366 0.34 -4.56 -10.10
CA LEU A 366 -0.18 -3.53 -10.99
C LEU A 366 -1.27 -2.77 -10.25
N THR A 367 -1.17 -1.44 -10.21
CA THR A 367 -2.14 -0.58 -9.55
C THR A 367 -2.54 0.54 -10.49
N TYR A 368 -3.84 0.76 -10.59
CA TYR A 368 -4.44 1.94 -11.21
C TYR A 368 -5.16 2.75 -10.12
N ASN A 369 -4.92 4.04 -10.08
CA ASN A 369 -5.54 4.97 -9.14
C ASN A 369 -6.06 6.18 -9.91
N GLY A 370 -7.38 6.28 -10.06
CA GLY A 370 -8.06 7.41 -10.67
C GLY A 370 -8.67 8.31 -9.60
N VAL A 371 -8.26 9.57 -9.58
CA VAL A 371 -8.73 10.59 -8.64
C VAL A 371 -9.37 11.72 -9.40
N THR A 372 -10.68 11.90 -9.19
CA THR A 372 -11.43 13.04 -9.69
C THR A 372 -11.64 14.02 -8.54
N GLY A 373 -11.01 15.19 -8.64
CA GLY A 373 -11.13 16.21 -7.60
C GLY A 373 -12.54 16.83 -7.53
N ILE A 374 -12.83 17.48 -6.41
CA ILE A 374 -14.08 18.20 -6.17
C ILE A 374 -14.21 19.43 -7.07
N MET A 375 -13.10 20.06 -7.44
CA MET A 375 -13.08 21.14 -8.41
C MET A 375 -13.23 20.58 -9.82
N LYS A 376 -14.03 21.25 -10.67
CA LYS A 376 -14.13 20.92 -12.10
C LYS A 376 -12.74 20.98 -12.73
N GLU A 377 -12.46 20.12 -13.73
CA GLU A 377 -11.18 19.97 -14.44
C GLU A 377 -10.00 19.44 -13.61
N SER A 378 -10.18 19.25 -12.30
CA SER A 378 -9.15 18.70 -11.44
C SER A 378 -9.21 17.17 -11.44
N LYS A 379 -8.19 16.51 -11.99
CA LYS A 379 -8.09 15.03 -12.03
C LYS A 379 -6.63 14.59 -11.94
N ARG A 380 -6.42 13.37 -11.51
CA ARG A 380 -5.13 12.71 -11.49
C ARG A 380 -5.31 11.22 -11.72
N ASP A 381 -4.69 10.72 -12.75
CA ASP A 381 -4.66 9.30 -13.07
C ASP A 381 -3.23 8.77 -12.87
N ASN A 382 -3.07 7.73 -12.08
CA ASN A 382 -1.79 7.10 -11.83
C ASN A 382 -1.85 5.61 -12.14
N ILE A 383 -0.91 5.13 -12.96
CA ILE A 383 -0.68 3.71 -13.21
C ILE A 383 0.70 3.36 -12.70
N SER A 384 0.79 2.38 -11.83
CA SER A 384 2.06 1.89 -11.30
C SER A 384 2.17 0.38 -11.39
N GLY A 385 3.37 -0.08 -11.73
CA GLY A 385 3.74 -1.48 -11.75
C GLY A 385 4.97 -1.73 -10.88
N ASN A 386 5.02 -2.86 -10.20
CA ASN A 386 6.18 -3.28 -9.43
C ASN A 386 6.52 -4.74 -9.64
N ILE A 387 7.80 -5.05 -9.62
CA ILE A 387 8.35 -6.40 -9.70
C ILE A 387 9.30 -6.56 -8.52
N ASP A 388 9.03 -7.53 -7.68
CA ASP A 388 9.85 -7.91 -6.54
C ASP A 388 10.46 -9.29 -6.80
N LEU A 389 11.78 -9.40 -6.85
CA LEU A 389 12.48 -10.67 -7.01
C LEU A 389 13.36 -10.89 -5.81
N THR A 390 13.25 -12.04 -5.17
CA THR A 390 14.10 -12.42 -4.05
C THR A 390 14.67 -13.82 -4.27
N TYR A 391 16.01 -13.92 -4.21
CA TYR A 391 16.72 -15.18 -4.24
C TYR A 391 17.45 -15.38 -2.92
N ARG A 392 17.20 -16.50 -2.28
CA ARG A 392 17.81 -16.84 -0.98
C ARG A 392 18.60 -18.14 -1.08
N LEU A 393 19.89 -18.07 -0.80
CA LEU A 393 20.77 -19.24 -0.78
C LEU A 393 21.53 -19.27 0.56
N ASN A 394 21.20 -20.21 1.41
CA ASN A 394 21.77 -20.36 2.76
C ASN A 394 21.65 -19.06 3.58
N LYS A 395 22.77 -18.35 3.80
CA LYS A 395 22.84 -17.08 4.55
C LYS A 395 22.79 -15.86 3.64
N LEU A 396 22.87 -16.04 2.31
CA LEU A 396 22.85 -14.96 1.34
C LEU A 396 21.41 -14.76 0.87
N GLN A 397 20.96 -13.51 0.88
CA GLN A 397 19.71 -13.09 0.26
C GLN A 397 20.00 -11.95 -0.71
N CYS A 398 19.62 -12.15 -1.97
CA CYS A 398 19.63 -11.12 -2.99
C CYS A 398 18.19 -10.72 -3.28
N SER A 399 17.88 -9.43 -3.17
CA SER A 399 16.57 -8.89 -3.50
C SER A 399 16.72 -7.79 -4.54
N ASN A 400 15.87 -7.82 -5.55
CA ASN A 400 15.78 -6.77 -6.56
C ASN A 400 14.32 -6.28 -6.60
N LYS A 401 14.16 -4.96 -6.58
CA LYS A 401 12.86 -4.30 -6.74
C LYS A 401 12.92 -3.37 -7.92
N PHE A 402 11.96 -3.53 -8.81
CA PHE A 402 11.76 -2.63 -9.93
C PHE A 402 10.35 -2.05 -9.84
N SER A 403 10.25 -0.73 -9.92
CA SER A 403 8.96 -0.04 -9.95
C SER A 403 8.93 0.97 -11.08
N ILE A 404 7.79 1.09 -11.70
CA ILE A 404 7.49 2.10 -12.72
C ILE A 404 6.15 2.74 -12.37
N SER A 405 6.07 4.05 -12.49
CA SER A 405 4.84 4.81 -12.27
C SER A 405 4.72 5.89 -13.34
N ASN A 406 3.51 6.06 -13.85
CA ASN A 406 3.13 7.16 -14.72
C ASN A 406 1.92 7.87 -14.13
N THR A 407 1.98 9.19 -14.09
CA THR A 407 0.90 10.05 -13.56
C THR A 407 0.58 11.10 -14.60
N ASP A 408 -0.72 11.22 -14.92
CA ASP A 408 -1.31 12.22 -15.81
C ASP A 408 -2.20 13.19 -15.02
#